data_ba1b6f3ce616fdf8fc510dd5bb87a403
#
_entry.id   ba1b6f3ce616fdf8fc510dd5bb87a403
#
_cell.length_a   1.000
_cell.length_b   1.000
_cell.length_c   1.000
_cell.angle_alpha   90.00
_cell.angle_beta   90.00
_cell.angle_gamma   90.00
#
_symmetry.space_group_name_H-M   'P 1'
#
loop_
_entity.id
_entity.type
_entity.pdbx_description
1 polymer ?
#
loop_
_entity_poly.entity_id
_entity_poly.type
_entity_poly.pdbx_seq_one_letter_code
_entity_poly.pdbx_strand_id
1 'polypeptide(L)'
;MLILVELLALVTVTWLLAARRSPGWLWSSAIAAYLLAWPMIHDGNTWILAIVWLVFAPLAIISAVPAVRQRLLGGALMSRYQRMMPAISDTEREALSAGTTWWETDLFGGHPDWEKLLAMPSPQLSAEEQAFIDGPVNELCRIIDDWAITEELHDLPEPVWQFIKEQRFFGMIIPRTYGGLEFSALGHSSVVMKIASRSITAAVTVMVPNSLGPAQLLLHYGTEAQKNHYLPRLARGEEVPCFALTGPEAGSDAAAI
;
A
#
# COMPACT_ATOMS: atom_id res chain seq x y z
N MET A 1 -21.51 36.85 32.68
CA MET A 1 -22.47 36.04 31.90
C MET A 1 -22.14 36.06 30.40
N LEU A 2 -21.94 37.26 29.81
CA LEU A 2 -21.61 37.42 28.38
C LEU A 2 -20.35 36.64 27.96
N ILE A 3 -19.23 36.82 28.68
CA ILE A 3 -17.96 36.11 28.38
C ILE A 3 -18.09 34.58 28.40
N LEU A 4 -18.93 34.06 29.29
CA LEU A 4 -19.12 32.62 29.39
C LEU A 4 -19.91 32.08 28.18
N VAL A 5 -20.88 32.82 27.69
CA VAL A 5 -21.66 32.51 26.48
C VAL A 5 -20.78 32.56 25.24
N GLU A 6 -19.90 33.54 25.13
CA GLU A 6 -18.94 33.67 24.04
C GLU A 6 -17.92 32.53 24.01
N LEU A 7 -17.36 32.18 25.15
CA LEU A 7 -16.44 31.04 25.27
C LEU A 7 -17.14 29.73 24.85
N LEU A 8 -18.37 29.55 25.30
CA LEU A 8 -19.14 28.35 24.95
C LEU A 8 -19.44 28.28 23.45
N ALA A 9 -19.81 29.44 22.86
CA ALA A 9 -20.07 29.55 21.42
C ALA A 9 -18.77 29.26 20.60
N LEU A 10 -17.65 29.88 21.00
CA LEU A 10 -16.33 29.64 20.38
C LEU A 10 -15.93 28.17 20.43
N VAL A 11 -16.02 27.54 21.60
CA VAL A 11 -15.70 26.12 21.77
C VAL A 11 -16.62 25.25 20.91
N THR A 12 -17.93 25.56 20.88
CA THR A 12 -18.91 24.80 20.09
C THR A 12 -18.62 24.90 18.59
N VAL A 13 -18.39 26.13 18.09
CA VAL A 13 -18.08 26.35 16.67
C VAL A 13 -16.77 25.67 16.29
N THR A 14 -15.74 25.82 17.11
CA THR A 14 -14.44 25.16 16.90
C THR A 14 -14.58 23.64 16.87
N TRP A 15 -15.32 23.08 17.81
CA TRP A 15 -15.59 21.65 17.86
C TRP A 15 -16.37 21.15 16.62
N LEU A 16 -17.41 21.87 16.21
CA LEU A 16 -18.21 21.52 15.04
C LEU A 16 -17.38 21.55 13.75
N LEU A 17 -16.56 22.59 13.56
CA LEU A 17 -15.69 22.72 12.39
C LEU A 17 -14.64 21.62 12.34
N ALA A 18 -14.06 21.27 13.50
CA ALA A 18 -13.08 20.19 13.62
C ALA A 18 -13.73 18.81 13.39
N ALA A 19 -14.86 18.53 14.04
CA ALA A 19 -15.59 17.26 13.92
C ALA A 19 -16.04 16.97 12.48
N ARG A 20 -16.42 18.03 11.74
CA ARG A 20 -16.79 17.92 10.31
C ARG A 20 -15.63 18.00 9.35
N ARG A 21 -14.39 18.04 9.84
CA ARG A 21 -13.17 18.21 9.01
C ARG A 21 -13.33 19.35 8.00
N SER A 22 -13.91 20.48 8.45
CA SER A 22 -14.28 21.61 7.59
C SER A 22 -13.06 22.21 6.87
N PRO A 23 -13.20 22.61 5.60
CA PRO A 23 -12.10 23.22 4.85
C PRO A 23 -11.69 24.58 5.42
N GLY A 24 -10.46 25.00 5.13
CA GLY A 24 -9.86 26.22 5.71
C GLY A 24 -10.66 27.50 5.45
N TRP A 25 -11.39 27.59 4.35
CA TRP A 25 -12.24 28.74 4.06
C TRP A 25 -13.42 28.88 5.05
N LEU A 26 -14.00 27.78 5.55
CA LEU A 26 -15.05 27.82 6.57
C LEU A 26 -14.51 28.31 7.92
N TRP A 27 -13.30 27.86 8.31
CA TRP A 27 -12.61 28.37 9.49
C TRP A 27 -12.34 29.86 9.40
N SER A 28 -11.80 30.29 8.27
CA SER A 28 -11.52 31.72 8.02
C SER A 28 -12.81 32.56 8.02
N SER A 29 -13.89 32.04 7.47
CA SER A 29 -15.18 32.73 7.47
C SER A 29 -15.78 32.84 8.88
N ALA A 30 -15.70 31.81 9.68
CA ALA A 30 -16.19 31.81 11.06
C ALA A 30 -15.41 32.84 11.93
N ILE A 31 -14.08 32.85 11.81
CA ILE A 31 -13.23 33.82 12.52
C ILE A 31 -13.51 35.25 12.01
N ALA A 32 -13.62 35.44 10.71
CA ALA A 32 -13.94 36.74 10.13
C ALA A 32 -15.31 37.28 10.63
N ALA A 33 -16.33 36.43 10.68
CA ALA A 33 -17.65 36.78 11.19
C ALA A 33 -17.57 37.18 12.68
N TYR A 34 -16.81 36.47 13.48
CA TYR A 34 -16.59 36.84 14.89
C TYR A 34 -15.87 38.17 15.02
N LEU A 35 -14.79 38.41 14.24
CA LEU A 35 -14.07 39.70 14.26
C LEU A 35 -14.90 40.87 13.79
N LEU A 36 -15.83 40.66 12.85
CA LEU A 36 -16.78 41.69 12.41
C LEU A 36 -17.85 42.00 13.47
N ALA A 37 -18.30 40.99 14.21
CA ALA A 37 -19.27 41.14 15.29
C ALA A 37 -18.65 41.75 16.56
N TRP A 38 -17.33 41.62 16.73
CA TRP A 38 -16.61 42.07 17.94
C TRP A 38 -16.94 43.51 18.38
N PRO A 39 -16.88 44.55 17.51
CA PRO A 39 -17.17 45.94 17.91
C PRO A 39 -18.63 46.17 18.27
N MET A 40 -19.54 45.24 17.93
CA MET A 40 -20.97 45.35 18.33
C MET A 40 -21.20 44.78 19.73
N ILE A 41 -20.28 43.94 20.21
CA ILE A 41 -20.44 43.23 21.48
C ILE A 41 -19.55 43.85 22.57
N HIS A 42 -18.43 44.43 22.17
CA HIS A 42 -17.42 44.99 23.07
C HIS A 42 -17.07 46.42 22.71
N ASP A 43 -17.05 47.29 23.69
CA ASP A 43 -16.48 48.64 23.61
C ASP A 43 -14.95 48.56 23.58
N GLY A 44 -14.39 48.13 22.43
CA GLY A 44 -12.97 47.87 22.28
C GLY A 44 -12.21 48.93 21.50
N ASN A 45 -10.89 48.97 21.70
CA ASN A 45 -10.01 49.86 20.97
C ASN A 45 -9.90 49.42 19.50
N THR A 46 -10.38 50.26 18.58
CA THR A 46 -10.40 50.00 17.13
C THR A 46 -9.00 49.73 16.53
N TRP A 47 -7.94 50.28 17.13
CA TRP A 47 -6.57 50.03 16.69
C TRP A 47 -6.12 48.60 16.94
N ILE A 48 -6.55 47.98 18.04
CA ILE A 48 -6.24 46.57 18.33
C ILE A 48 -6.94 45.69 17.30
N LEU A 49 -8.20 45.97 16.99
CA LEU A 49 -8.93 45.22 15.98
C LEU A 49 -8.29 45.35 14.59
N ALA A 50 -7.78 46.55 14.23
CA ALA A 50 -7.06 46.75 12.97
C ALA A 50 -5.80 45.90 12.88
N ILE A 51 -5.02 45.81 13.99
CA ILE A 51 -3.83 44.94 14.05
C ILE A 51 -4.21 43.46 13.91
N VAL A 52 -5.29 43.05 14.59
CA VAL A 52 -5.77 41.64 14.48
C VAL A 52 -6.17 41.33 13.02
N TRP A 53 -6.87 42.23 12.35
CA TRP A 53 -7.21 42.07 10.94
C TRP A 53 -5.99 42.07 10.02
N LEU A 54 -4.97 42.88 10.31
CA LEU A 54 -3.73 42.92 9.53
C LEU A 54 -2.98 41.58 9.57
N VAL A 55 -3.03 40.85 10.70
CA VAL A 55 -2.44 39.54 10.85
C VAL A 55 -3.35 38.43 10.33
N PHE A 56 -4.66 38.54 10.64
CA PHE A 56 -5.62 37.50 10.28
C PHE A 56 -5.85 37.38 8.77
N ALA A 57 -6.00 38.51 8.06
CA ALA A 57 -6.37 38.49 6.64
C ALA A 57 -5.35 37.71 5.76
N PRO A 58 -4.02 37.91 5.87
CA PRO A 58 -3.05 37.11 5.14
C PRO A 58 -3.13 35.60 5.49
N LEU A 59 -3.28 35.27 6.77
CA LEU A 59 -3.39 33.89 7.21
C LEU A 59 -4.67 33.22 6.70
N ALA A 60 -5.79 33.98 6.71
CA ALA A 60 -7.06 33.53 6.15
C ALA A 60 -6.96 33.27 4.65
N ILE A 61 -6.30 34.13 3.89
CA ILE A 61 -6.07 33.94 2.44
C ILE A 61 -5.22 32.70 2.19
N ILE A 62 -4.13 32.51 2.94
CA ILE A 62 -3.25 31.35 2.80
C ILE A 62 -4.00 30.04 3.13
N SER A 63 -4.85 30.06 4.18
CA SER A 63 -5.59 28.86 4.59
C SER A 63 -6.78 28.57 3.67
N ALA A 64 -7.48 29.59 3.19
CA ALA A 64 -8.68 29.44 2.39
C ALA A 64 -8.41 29.19 0.90
N VAL A 65 -7.29 29.71 0.37
CA VAL A 65 -6.98 29.64 -1.07
C VAL A 65 -5.81 28.67 -1.34
N PRO A 66 -6.09 27.45 -1.83
CA PRO A 66 -5.05 26.43 -2.07
C PRO A 66 -3.93 26.92 -3.00
N ALA A 67 -4.27 27.66 -4.05
CA ALA A 67 -3.29 28.19 -5.01
C ALA A 67 -2.27 29.15 -4.36
N VAL A 68 -2.75 30.03 -3.44
CA VAL A 68 -1.88 30.95 -2.70
C VAL A 68 -0.98 30.18 -1.74
N ARG A 69 -1.54 29.23 -1.01
CA ARG A 69 -0.79 28.35 -0.10
C ARG A 69 0.29 27.57 -0.83
N GLN A 70 -0.05 26.93 -1.97
CA GLN A 70 0.90 26.19 -2.78
C GLN A 70 2.03 27.06 -3.30
N ARG A 71 1.69 28.28 -3.78
CA ARG A 71 2.68 29.20 -4.35
C ARG A 71 3.62 29.78 -3.28
N LEU A 72 3.09 30.16 -2.13
CA LEU A 72 3.87 30.82 -1.07
C LEU A 72 4.63 29.81 -0.20
N LEU A 73 3.99 28.69 0.18
CA LEU A 73 4.56 27.74 1.14
C LEU A 73 5.08 26.48 0.44
N GLY A 74 4.38 26.01 -0.61
CA GLY A 74 4.67 24.73 -1.24
C GLY A 74 6.06 24.66 -1.83
N GLY A 75 6.49 25.69 -2.55
CA GLY A 75 7.82 25.73 -3.17
C GLY A 75 8.96 25.72 -2.16
N ALA A 76 8.85 26.53 -1.13
CA ALA A 76 9.88 26.63 -0.08
C ALA A 76 9.97 25.36 0.78
N LEU A 77 8.81 24.81 1.15
CA LEU A 77 8.72 23.54 1.89
C LEU A 77 9.25 22.38 1.05
N MET A 78 8.84 22.27 -0.21
CA MET A 78 9.30 21.22 -1.12
C MET A 78 10.81 21.27 -1.32
N SER A 79 11.39 22.46 -1.57
CA SER A 79 12.83 22.60 -1.73
C SER A 79 13.61 22.23 -0.46
N ARG A 80 13.05 22.51 0.73
CA ARG A 80 13.65 22.11 1.99
C ARG A 80 13.54 20.60 2.19
N TYR A 81 12.39 20.02 1.90
CA TYR A 81 12.16 18.59 2.01
C TYR A 81 13.07 17.78 1.06
N GLN A 82 13.18 18.21 -0.21
CA GLN A 82 14.06 17.58 -1.19
C GLN A 82 15.55 17.54 -0.74
N ARG A 83 16.01 18.57 -0.02
CA ARG A 83 17.39 18.59 0.53
C ARG A 83 17.59 17.65 1.71
N MET A 84 16.50 17.26 2.38
CA MET A 84 16.55 16.34 3.52
C MET A 84 16.37 14.87 3.09
N MET A 85 15.88 14.64 1.88
CA MET A 85 15.73 13.30 1.35
C MET A 85 17.10 12.73 0.95
N PRO A 86 17.36 11.45 1.22
CA PRO A 86 18.54 10.77 0.69
C PRO A 86 18.54 10.82 -0.83
N ALA A 87 19.73 10.79 -1.43
CA ALA A 87 19.85 10.69 -2.87
C ALA A 87 19.26 9.36 -3.36
N ILE A 88 18.43 9.42 -4.38
CA ILE A 88 17.91 8.22 -5.05
C ILE A 88 19.08 7.51 -5.72
N SER A 89 19.25 6.21 -5.46
CA SER A 89 20.27 5.37 -6.10
C SER A 89 20.01 5.24 -7.61
N ASP A 90 21.02 4.85 -8.36
CA ASP A 90 20.86 4.65 -9.81
C ASP A 90 19.87 3.53 -10.11
N THR A 91 19.87 2.47 -9.32
CA THR A 91 18.91 1.35 -9.42
C THR A 91 17.47 1.80 -9.18
N GLU A 92 17.23 2.62 -8.15
CA GLU A 92 15.89 3.18 -7.89
C GLU A 92 15.44 4.11 -9.01
N ARG A 93 16.35 4.93 -9.53
CA ARG A 93 16.05 5.82 -10.65
C ARG A 93 15.69 5.04 -11.91
N GLU A 94 16.41 3.95 -12.19
CA GLU A 94 16.16 3.06 -13.31
C GLU A 94 14.80 2.34 -13.13
N ALA A 95 14.52 1.82 -11.95
CA ALA A 95 13.24 1.20 -11.62
C ALA A 95 12.06 2.17 -11.75
N LEU A 96 12.20 3.40 -11.26
CA LEU A 96 11.16 4.43 -11.40
C LEU A 96 10.95 4.87 -12.86
N SER A 97 12.01 4.91 -13.65
CA SER A 97 11.91 5.30 -15.08
C SER A 97 11.37 4.17 -15.96
N ALA A 98 11.56 2.92 -15.59
CA ALA A 98 11.05 1.74 -16.29
C ALA A 98 9.64 1.35 -15.85
N GLY A 99 9.23 1.76 -14.65
CA GLY A 99 7.94 1.41 -14.05
C GLY A 99 6.77 2.13 -14.69
N THR A 100 5.67 1.42 -14.86
CA THR A 100 4.36 2.01 -15.12
C THR A 100 3.64 2.24 -13.81
N THR A 101 3.17 3.46 -13.60
CA THR A 101 2.35 3.77 -12.43
C THR A 101 0.87 3.48 -12.76
N TRP A 102 0.18 2.86 -11.81
CA TRP A 102 -1.24 2.59 -11.91
C TRP A 102 -2.04 3.66 -11.16
N TRP A 103 -3.22 3.33 -10.66
CA TRP A 103 -4.09 4.24 -9.92
C TRP A 103 -3.47 4.82 -8.63
N GLU A 104 -2.50 4.13 -8.04
CA GLU A 104 -1.78 4.60 -6.83
C GLU A 104 -1.16 5.99 -7.00
N THR A 105 -0.79 6.37 -8.23
CA THR A 105 -0.27 7.72 -8.53
C THR A 105 -1.28 8.81 -8.16
N ASP A 106 -2.56 8.57 -8.44
CA ASP A 106 -3.63 9.52 -8.12
C ASP A 106 -3.78 9.65 -6.58
N LEU A 107 -3.63 8.52 -5.85
CA LEU A 107 -3.66 8.50 -4.39
C LEU A 107 -2.53 9.34 -3.79
N PHE A 108 -1.29 9.13 -4.24
CA PHE A 108 -0.12 9.89 -3.78
C PHE A 108 -0.12 11.33 -4.28
N GLY A 109 -0.79 11.62 -5.38
CA GLY A 109 -1.02 12.97 -5.88
C GLY A 109 -1.96 13.82 -5.02
N GLY A 110 -2.65 13.21 -4.06
CA GLY A 110 -3.57 13.87 -3.12
C GLY A 110 -4.96 14.19 -3.70
N HIS A 111 -5.23 13.77 -4.92
CA HIS A 111 -6.52 13.93 -5.61
C HIS A 111 -6.92 12.62 -6.30
N PRO A 112 -7.16 11.54 -5.52
CA PRO A 112 -7.48 10.25 -6.10
C PRO A 112 -8.81 10.26 -6.84
N ASP A 113 -8.80 9.72 -8.06
CA ASP A 113 -10.01 9.47 -8.84
C ASP A 113 -10.67 8.17 -8.37
N TRP A 114 -11.55 8.29 -7.41
CA TRP A 114 -12.29 7.15 -6.85
C TRP A 114 -13.27 6.53 -7.85
N GLU A 115 -13.83 7.32 -8.77
CA GLU A 115 -14.76 6.79 -9.78
C GLU A 115 -14.02 5.85 -10.73
N LYS A 116 -12.79 6.21 -11.14
CA LYS A 116 -11.91 5.36 -11.94
C LYS A 116 -11.60 4.04 -11.22
N LEU A 117 -11.28 4.08 -9.92
CA LEU A 117 -11.02 2.86 -9.15
C LEU A 117 -12.27 1.97 -9.05
N LEU A 118 -13.41 2.56 -8.71
CA LEU A 118 -14.66 1.82 -8.53
C LEU A 118 -15.25 1.30 -9.86
N ALA A 119 -14.90 1.91 -10.98
CA ALA A 119 -15.31 1.45 -12.31
C ALA A 119 -14.47 0.25 -12.81
N MET A 120 -13.36 -0.08 -12.13
CA MET A 120 -12.56 -1.25 -12.50
C MET A 120 -13.33 -2.53 -12.23
N PRO A 121 -13.35 -3.48 -13.19
CA PRO A 121 -14.03 -4.74 -12.99
C PRO A 121 -13.41 -5.52 -11.82
N SER A 122 -14.24 -6.03 -10.94
CA SER A 122 -13.78 -6.90 -9.84
C SER A 122 -13.20 -8.19 -10.43
N PRO A 123 -11.95 -8.55 -10.13
CA PRO A 123 -11.37 -9.78 -10.63
C PRO A 123 -12.15 -10.98 -10.08
N GLN A 124 -12.30 -12.03 -10.90
CA GLN A 124 -12.99 -13.26 -10.56
C GLN A 124 -12.05 -14.44 -10.73
N LEU A 125 -12.18 -15.43 -9.86
CA LEU A 125 -11.48 -16.71 -10.02
C LEU A 125 -12.04 -17.43 -11.26
N SER A 126 -11.16 -18.06 -12.02
CA SER A 126 -11.58 -19.00 -13.05
C SER A 126 -12.17 -20.26 -12.42
N ALA A 127 -12.93 -21.03 -13.21
CA ALA A 127 -13.48 -22.31 -12.73
C ALA A 127 -12.38 -23.29 -12.30
N GLU A 128 -11.22 -23.26 -12.95
CA GLU A 128 -10.08 -24.11 -12.63
C GLU A 128 -9.40 -23.67 -11.33
N GLU A 129 -9.18 -22.38 -11.13
CA GLU A 129 -8.66 -21.83 -9.88
C GLU A 129 -9.59 -22.16 -8.71
N GLN A 130 -10.90 -22.02 -8.91
CA GLN A 130 -11.87 -22.38 -7.87
C GLN A 130 -11.83 -23.88 -7.58
N ALA A 131 -11.77 -24.74 -8.59
CA ALA A 131 -11.67 -26.19 -8.41
C ALA A 131 -10.37 -26.59 -7.69
N PHE A 132 -9.27 -25.91 -7.97
CA PHE A 132 -8.00 -26.14 -7.26
C PHE A 132 -8.11 -25.78 -5.77
N ILE A 133 -8.80 -24.66 -5.46
CA ILE A 133 -9.06 -24.23 -4.08
C ILE A 133 -9.97 -25.23 -3.35
N ASP A 134 -10.99 -25.74 -4.03
CA ASP A 134 -11.97 -26.65 -3.43
C ASP A 134 -11.49 -28.11 -3.35
N GLY A 135 -10.54 -28.49 -4.17
CA GLY A 135 -9.92 -29.81 -4.16
C GLY A 135 -8.52 -29.81 -3.48
N PRO A 136 -7.44 -29.60 -4.26
CA PRO A 136 -6.06 -29.73 -3.77
C PRO A 136 -5.73 -28.88 -2.54
N VAL A 137 -6.21 -27.61 -2.48
CA VAL A 137 -5.93 -26.75 -1.32
C VAL A 137 -6.68 -27.23 -0.07
N ASN A 138 -7.92 -27.68 -0.20
CA ASN A 138 -8.65 -28.27 0.92
C ASN A 138 -7.96 -29.51 1.45
N GLU A 139 -7.48 -30.38 0.55
CA GLU A 139 -6.78 -31.59 0.92
C GLU A 139 -5.43 -31.26 1.60
N LEU A 140 -4.66 -30.31 1.07
CA LEU A 140 -3.45 -29.84 1.71
C LEU A 140 -3.73 -29.36 3.13
N CYS A 141 -4.75 -28.50 3.32
CA CYS A 141 -5.14 -28.03 4.66
C CYS A 141 -5.58 -29.16 5.60
N ARG A 142 -6.12 -30.25 5.07
CA ARG A 142 -6.55 -31.41 5.86
C ARG A 142 -5.38 -32.24 6.37
N ILE A 143 -4.34 -32.43 5.55
CA ILE A 143 -3.16 -33.22 5.92
C ILE A 143 -2.12 -32.46 6.74
N ILE A 144 -2.20 -31.13 6.81
CA ILE A 144 -1.30 -30.30 7.61
C ILE A 144 -1.62 -30.43 9.09
N ASP A 145 -0.62 -30.79 9.88
CA ASP A 145 -0.57 -30.63 11.32
C ASP A 145 0.43 -29.53 11.65
N ASP A 146 -0.11 -28.31 11.92
CA ASP A 146 0.72 -27.12 12.15
C ASP A 146 1.52 -27.20 13.45
N TRP A 147 1.02 -27.90 14.48
CA TRP A 147 1.76 -28.12 15.71
C TRP A 147 2.99 -28.99 15.46
N ALA A 148 2.83 -30.11 14.77
CA ALA A 148 3.95 -30.99 14.42
C ALA A 148 5.00 -30.26 13.57
N ILE A 149 4.57 -29.40 12.64
CA ILE A 149 5.46 -28.62 11.78
C ILE A 149 6.27 -27.60 12.60
N THR A 150 5.63 -26.87 13.52
CA THR A 150 6.27 -25.76 14.23
C THR A 150 7.03 -26.18 15.47
N GLU A 151 6.53 -27.17 16.22
CA GLU A 151 7.06 -27.52 17.54
C GLU A 151 7.89 -28.80 17.55
N GLU A 152 7.65 -29.72 16.61
CA GLU A 152 8.29 -31.03 16.64
C GLU A 152 9.32 -31.22 15.51
N LEU A 153 8.90 -30.93 14.26
CA LEU A 153 9.71 -31.20 13.08
C LEU A 153 10.55 -30.00 12.65
N HIS A 154 10.06 -28.79 12.88
CA HIS A 154 10.62 -27.54 12.37
C HIS A 154 10.73 -27.51 10.84
N ASP A 155 9.95 -28.34 10.16
CA ASP A 155 9.86 -28.48 8.72
C ASP A 155 8.49 -29.10 8.35
N LEU A 156 8.13 -29.03 7.06
CA LEU A 156 6.98 -29.78 6.54
C LEU A 156 7.30 -31.27 6.49
N PRO A 157 6.40 -32.14 6.95
CA PRO A 157 6.60 -33.58 6.83
C PRO A 157 6.62 -34.04 5.36
N GLU A 158 7.35 -35.09 5.07
CA GLU A 158 7.54 -35.59 3.70
C GLU A 158 6.24 -35.80 2.90
N PRO A 159 5.15 -36.33 3.48
CA PRO A 159 3.88 -36.46 2.74
C PRO A 159 3.32 -35.10 2.28
N VAL A 160 3.53 -34.03 3.06
CA VAL A 160 3.09 -32.66 2.71
C VAL A 160 3.97 -32.09 1.59
N TRP A 161 5.29 -32.30 1.67
CA TRP A 161 6.22 -31.91 0.60
C TRP A 161 5.86 -32.61 -0.73
N GLN A 162 5.61 -33.91 -0.70
CA GLN A 162 5.23 -34.67 -1.89
C GLN A 162 3.92 -34.17 -2.48
N PHE A 163 2.91 -33.99 -1.64
CA PHE A 163 1.61 -33.49 -2.09
C PHE A 163 1.71 -32.12 -2.76
N ILE A 164 2.48 -31.18 -2.18
CA ILE A 164 2.73 -29.84 -2.74
C ILE A 164 3.36 -29.97 -4.13
N LYS A 165 4.36 -30.85 -4.30
CA LYS A 165 5.05 -31.07 -5.58
C LYS A 165 4.12 -31.74 -6.62
N GLU A 166 3.45 -32.81 -6.25
CA GLU A 166 2.55 -33.57 -7.13
C GLU A 166 1.39 -32.70 -7.65
N GLN A 167 0.81 -31.86 -6.77
CA GLN A 167 -0.26 -30.95 -7.12
C GLN A 167 0.22 -29.64 -7.74
N ARG A 168 1.54 -29.47 -7.94
CA ARG A 168 2.16 -28.30 -8.61
C ARG A 168 1.92 -26.97 -7.93
N PHE A 169 1.82 -26.93 -6.61
CA PHE A 169 1.70 -25.69 -5.87
C PHE A 169 2.86 -24.72 -6.13
N PHE A 170 4.06 -25.21 -6.45
CA PHE A 170 5.20 -24.37 -6.82
C PHE A 170 5.11 -23.76 -8.22
N GLY A 171 4.25 -24.31 -9.06
CA GLY A 171 4.07 -23.90 -10.44
C GLY A 171 2.83 -23.04 -10.71
N MET A 172 2.21 -22.45 -9.69
CA MET A 172 0.94 -21.74 -9.86
C MET A 172 1.02 -20.62 -10.89
N ILE A 173 2.07 -19.79 -10.86
CA ILE A 173 2.25 -18.68 -11.80
C ILE A 173 2.98 -19.06 -13.10
N ILE A 174 3.56 -20.26 -13.16
CA ILE A 174 4.30 -20.71 -14.34
C ILE A 174 3.32 -21.08 -15.44
N PRO A 175 3.56 -20.65 -16.71
CA PRO A 175 2.70 -21.01 -17.83
C PRO A 175 2.58 -22.52 -18.06
N ARG A 176 1.46 -22.95 -18.59
CA ARG A 176 1.18 -24.37 -18.89
C ARG A 176 2.16 -24.95 -19.89
N THR A 177 2.69 -24.13 -20.80
CA THR A 177 3.73 -24.52 -21.77
C THR A 177 5.00 -25.06 -21.09
N TYR A 178 5.26 -24.62 -19.86
CA TYR A 178 6.37 -25.11 -19.02
C TYR A 178 5.91 -26.05 -17.91
N GLY A 179 4.66 -26.52 -17.96
CA GLY A 179 4.10 -27.47 -17.02
C GLY A 179 3.56 -26.88 -15.73
N GLY A 180 3.39 -25.56 -15.64
CA GLY A 180 2.72 -24.87 -14.53
C GLY A 180 1.20 -24.83 -14.65
N LEU A 181 0.55 -24.11 -13.74
CA LEU A 181 -0.90 -23.98 -13.66
C LEU A 181 -1.43 -22.70 -14.34
N GLU A 182 -0.57 -21.71 -14.55
CA GLU A 182 -0.91 -20.42 -15.18
C GLU A 182 -2.06 -19.67 -14.49
N PHE A 183 -2.07 -19.70 -13.15
CA PHE A 183 -3.07 -19.03 -12.35
C PHE A 183 -2.88 -17.52 -12.35
N SER A 184 -4.00 -16.81 -12.23
CA SER A 184 -4.02 -15.37 -12.03
C SER A 184 -3.42 -14.96 -10.67
N ALA A 185 -3.08 -13.69 -10.52
CA ALA A 185 -2.65 -13.14 -9.24
C ALA A 185 -3.73 -13.33 -8.14
N LEU A 186 -5.02 -13.25 -8.50
CA LEU A 186 -6.12 -13.53 -7.59
C LEU A 186 -6.16 -15.01 -7.18
N GLY A 187 -6.01 -15.94 -8.14
CA GLY A 187 -5.95 -17.37 -7.88
C GLY A 187 -4.80 -17.73 -6.94
N HIS A 188 -3.59 -17.27 -7.25
CA HIS A 188 -2.42 -17.45 -6.39
C HIS A 188 -2.65 -16.89 -4.97
N SER A 189 -3.12 -15.65 -4.85
CA SER A 189 -3.38 -15.01 -3.56
C SER A 189 -4.44 -15.75 -2.75
N SER A 190 -5.51 -16.21 -3.40
CA SER A 190 -6.59 -16.96 -2.74
C SER A 190 -6.12 -18.32 -2.21
N VAL A 191 -5.27 -19.03 -2.97
CA VAL A 191 -4.63 -20.28 -2.52
C VAL A 191 -3.76 -20.04 -1.30
N VAL A 192 -2.85 -19.07 -1.37
CA VAL A 192 -1.95 -18.73 -0.26
C VAL A 192 -2.72 -18.31 0.99
N MET A 193 -3.74 -17.47 0.85
CA MET A 193 -4.60 -17.03 1.94
C MET A 193 -5.27 -18.22 2.65
N LYS A 194 -5.77 -19.18 1.88
CA LYS A 194 -6.44 -20.37 2.43
C LYS A 194 -5.46 -21.29 3.17
N ILE A 195 -4.27 -21.53 2.61
CA ILE A 195 -3.23 -22.32 3.29
C ILE A 195 -2.78 -21.59 4.58
N ALA A 196 -2.59 -20.27 4.53
CA ALA A 196 -2.20 -19.46 5.68
C ALA A 196 -3.20 -19.52 6.83
N SER A 197 -4.48 -19.72 6.55
CA SER A 197 -5.49 -19.93 7.59
C SER A 197 -5.30 -21.25 8.38
N ARG A 198 -4.49 -22.18 7.86
CA ARG A 198 -4.18 -23.46 8.49
C ARG A 198 -2.75 -23.53 8.99
N SER A 199 -1.76 -23.11 8.17
CA SER A 199 -0.34 -23.09 8.51
C SER A 199 0.37 -21.97 7.77
N ILE A 200 1.01 -21.07 8.51
CA ILE A 200 1.83 -19.99 7.94
C ILE A 200 3.10 -20.59 7.30
N THR A 201 3.70 -21.60 7.90
CA THR A 201 4.89 -22.28 7.36
C THR A 201 4.61 -22.86 5.98
N ALA A 202 3.53 -23.61 5.83
CA ALA A 202 3.13 -24.17 4.54
C ALA A 202 2.77 -23.07 3.52
N ALA A 203 2.08 -22.02 3.95
CA ALA A 203 1.73 -20.90 3.09
C ALA A 203 2.97 -20.18 2.55
N VAL A 204 3.96 -19.88 3.38
CA VAL A 204 5.21 -19.22 2.97
C VAL A 204 6.02 -20.13 2.04
N THR A 205 6.08 -21.44 2.34
CA THR A 205 6.74 -22.42 1.48
C THR A 205 6.17 -22.42 0.06
N VAL A 206 4.85 -22.32 -0.10
CA VAL A 206 4.19 -22.25 -1.41
C VAL A 206 4.30 -20.86 -2.02
N MET A 207 4.17 -19.81 -1.21
CA MET A 207 4.15 -18.42 -1.68
C MET A 207 5.49 -17.99 -2.29
N VAL A 208 6.61 -18.28 -1.62
CA VAL A 208 7.93 -17.78 -2.03
C VAL A 208 8.31 -18.17 -3.46
N PRO A 209 8.20 -19.45 -3.89
CA PRO A 209 8.47 -19.81 -5.27
C PRO A 209 7.59 -19.10 -6.30
N ASN A 210 6.36 -18.79 -5.95
CA ASN A 210 5.38 -18.18 -6.84
C ASN A 210 5.39 -16.63 -6.83
N SER A 211 6.00 -15.98 -5.86
CA SER A 211 6.01 -14.51 -5.77
C SER A 211 7.40 -13.91 -5.81
N LEU A 212 8.35 -14.48 -5.07
CA LEU A 212 9.73 -14.00 -4.95
C LEU A 212 10.73 -14.94 -5.64
N GLY A 213 10.24 -16.04 -6.21
CA GLY A 213 11.06 -17.00 -6.93
C GLY A 213 11.50 -16.49 -8.30
N PRO A 214 12.47 -17.15 -8.94
CA PRO A 214 13.05 -16.73 -10.20
C PRO A 214 12.11 -16.90 -11.41
N ALA A 215 10.99 -17.61 -11.27
CA ALA A 215 10.11 -17.93 -12.40
C ALA A 215 9.62 -16.67 -13.13
N GLN A 216 9.17 -15.65 -12.41
CA GLN A 216 8.73 -14.37 -12.99
C GLN A 216 9.86 -13.65 -13.73
N LEU A 217 11.05 -13.62 -13.14
CA LEU A 217 12.23 -13.01 -13.78
C LEU A 217 12.65 -13.77 -15.02
N LEU A 218 12.66 -15.11 -14.98
CA LEU A 218 12.96 -15.94 -16.14
C LEU A 218 11.96 -15.74 -17.26
N LEU A 219 10.67 -15.65 -16.97
CA LEU A 219 9.64 -15.41 -17.96
C LEU A 219 9.84 -14.09 -18.70
N HIS A 220 10.24 -13.03 -18.00
CA HIS A 220 10.42 -11.69 -18.60
C HIS A 220 11.79 -11.49 -19.23
N TYR A 221 12.85 -11.97 -18.60
CA TYR A 221 14.23 -11.62 -18.95
C TYR A 221 15.12 -12.83 -19.30
N GLY A 222 14.65 -14.04 -19.03
CA GLY A 222 15.42 -15.26 -19.33
C GLY A 222 15.52 -15.54 -20.81
N THR A 223 16.64 -16.11 -21.23
CA THR A 223 16.78 -16.70 -22.58
C THR A 223 15.88 -17.93 -22.73
N GLU A 224 15.53 -18.30 -23.95
CA GLU A 224 14.72 -19.52 -24.19
C GLU A 224 15.38 -20.78 -23.63
N ALA A 225 16.71 -20.87 -23.67
CA ALA A 225 17.44 -21.97 -23.06
C ALA A 225 17.24 -22.01 -21.53
N GLN A 226 17.31 -20.86 -20.86
CA GLN A 226 17.06 -20.76 -19.42
C GLN A 226 15.61 -21.07 -19.07
N LYS A 227 14.65 -20.53 -19.81
CA LYS A 227 13.22 -20.82 -19.59
C LYS A 227 12.93 -22.31 -19.71
N ASN A 228 13.39 -22.93 -20.79
CA ASN A 228 13.16 -24.36 -21.05
C ASN A 228 13.88 -25.26 -20.03
N HIS A 229 14.98 -24.81 -19.46
CA HIS A 229 15.72 -25.57 -18.46
C HIS A 229 15.09 -25.48 -17.06
N TYR A 230 14.84 -24.25 -16.59
CA TYR A 230 14.45 -24.01 -15.19
C TYR A 230 12.94 -24.08 -14.96
N LEU A 231 12.11 -23.45 -15.81
CA LEU A 231 10.69 -23.33 -15.52
C LEU A 231 9.96 -24.67 -15.32
N PRO A 232 10.22 -25.73 -16.12
CA PRO A 232 9.60 -27.04 -15.89
C PRO A 232 10.03 -27.68 -14.56
N ARG A 233 11.27 -27.50 -14.14
CA ARG A 233 11.82 -28.05 -12.90
C ARG A 233 11.26 -27.33 -11.68
N LEU A 234 11.16 -26.00 -11.75
CA LEU A 234 10.49 -25.18 -10.74
C LEU A 234 9.01 -25.55 -10.61
N ALA A 235 8.30 -25.73 -11.74
CA ALA A 235 6.88 -26.09 -11.73
C ALA A 235 6.60 -27.43 -11.06
N ARG A 236 7.52 -28.39 -11.21
CA ARG A 236 7.43 -29.71 -10.55
C ARG A 236 8.00 -29.75 -9.14
N GLY A 237 8.63 -28.65 -8.68
CA GLY A 237 9.28 -28.60 -7.37
C GLY A 237 10.52 -29.53 -7.28
N GLU A 238 11.17 -29.83 -8.42
CA GLU A 238 12.48 -30.50 -8.45
C GLU A 238 13.55 -29.54 -7.94
N GLU A 239 13.37 -28.26 -8.19
CA GLU A 239 14.16 -27.16 -7.66
C GLU A 239 13.24 -26.21 -6.90
N VAL A 240 13.51 -26.02 -5.61
CA VAL A 240 12.77 -25.08 -4.77
C VAL A 240 13.67 -23.86 -4.55
N PRO A 241 13.30 -22.69 -5.08
CA PRO A 241 14.12 -21.50 -4.96
C PRO A 241 14.04 -20.90 -3.57
N CYS A 242 15.10 -20.21 -3.15
CA CYS A 242 15.12 -19.38 -1.96
C CYS A 242 15.30 -17.91 -2.33
N PHE A 243 14.93 -17.02 -1.40
CA PHE A 243 15.11 -15.58 -1.52
C PHE A 243 16.20 -15.14 -0.55
N ALA A 244 17.37 -14.75 -1.08
CA ALA A 244 18.54 -14.36 -0.31
C ALA A 244 18.92 -12.91 -0.64
N LEU A 245 18.13 -11.96 -0.14
CA LEU A 245 18.32 -10.53 -0.39
C LEU A 245 19.19 -9.86 0.69
N THR A 246 18.93 -10.16 1.96
CA THR A 246 19.57 -9.49 3.08
C THR A 246 21.01 -9.89 3.24
N GLY A 247 21.90 -8.91 3.22
CA GLY A 247 23.33 -9.07 3.43
C GLY A 247 23.85 -8.16 4.56
N PRO A 248 25.16 -8.16 4.83
CA PRO A 248 25.75 -7.31 5.87
C PRO A 248 25.52 -5.80 5.63
N GLU A 249 25.46 -5.38 4.37
CA GLU A 249 25.32 -3.99 3.96
C GLU A 249 23.93 -3.63 3.42
N ALA A 250 23.12 -4.64 3.11
CA ALA A 250 21.78 -4.48 2.55
C ALA A 250 20.73 -5.16 3.42
N GLY A 251 19.76 -4.40 3.89
CA GLY A 251 18.61 -4.88 4.65
C GLY A 251 17.34 -4.21 4.12
N SER A 252 16.81 -3.24 4.86
CA SER A 252 15.63 -2.47 4.45
C SER A 252 15.87 -1.65 3.17
N ASP A 253 17.10 -1.26 2.92
CA ASP A 253 17.53 -0.69 1.65
C ASP A 253 18.01 -1.80 0.71
N ALA A 254 17.06 -2.38 -0.02
CA ALA A 254 17.34 -3.45 -0.99
C ALA A 254 18.14 -2.95 -2.21
N ALA A 255 18.22 -1.64 -2.42
CA ALA A 255 18.99 -1.05 -3.53
C ALA A 255 20.48 -0.91 -3.20
N ALA A 256 20.88 -1.13 -1.95
CA ALA A 256 22.27 -1.10 -1.50
C ALA A 256 23.06 -2.41 -1.75
N ILE A 257 22.47 -3.36 -2.51
CA ILE A 257 23.10 -4.66 -2.85
C ILE A 257 24.17 -4.45 -3.92
#